data_122c8282b9e2a76660ed0a6f89e99beb
#
_entry.id   122c8282b9e2a76660ed0a6f89e99beb
#
_cell.length_a   1.000
_cell.length_b   1.000
_cell.length_c   1.000
_cell.angle_alpha   90.00
_cell.angle_beta   90.00
_cell.angle_gamma   90.00
#
_symmetry.space_group_name_H-M   'P 1'
#
loop_
_entity.id
_entity.type
_entity.pdbx_description
1 polymer ?
#
loop_
_entity_poly.entity_id
_entity_poly.type
_entity_poly.pdbx_seq_one_letter_code
_entity_poly.pdbx_strand_id
1 'polypeptide(L)'
;MKFLDVEKYTPIQKSHEAYLKELMEYCKDTPRHPSYHIHPPCGLVNDPNGLAYFGGKYHVFYQWFPFGPEHGMKHWAHVISEDLVKWEWSDQMLIPDQEYEKNGCYSGNSIEADGKLYLYYTANYKTEQGKIPKQAMAVMNSDGTILKSPNNPIIDEQPEGLIGEIRDPFVFEKEGAYWMLLGGGSTDGQARLILYKSTDLENWVYQGNIELTGIDLELGYMYECPSYIEIDGKDVLFLSLMGRTPMGERFHNEFSSVYFIGELNLEDKTFHVESFDEIDKGFDFYAPQAFYGKDRQPMMFAWLGCGAQELPYAKEDMWIHSLTMPRFLTIKEGKLCQEVPENIKNEYAHLDIDSKRIKPEEDTWYINLTDKQISEIQIGDQEDHLSIKIDWAAGH
;
A
#
# COMPACT_ATOMS: atom_id res chain seq x y z
N MET A 1 7.14 22.09 21.74
CA MET A 1 8.19 21.03 21.60
C MET A 1 9.34 21.56 20.76
N LYS A 2 10.58 21.13 21.00
CA LYS A 2 11.72 21.44 20.11
C LYS A 2 11.96 20.21 19.23
N PHE A 3 11.73 20.34 17.94
CA PHE A 3 11.95 19.23 17.00
C PHE A 3 13.45 18.97 16.82
N LEU A 4 13.81 17.68 16.76
CA LEU A 4 15.17 17.27 16.41
C LEU A 4 15.37 17.38 14.91
N ASP A 5 16.52 17.92 14.53
CA ASP A 5 17.01 17.83 13.16
C ASP A 5 17.72 16.47 12.99
N VAL A 6 17.03 15.50 12.45
CA VAL A 6 17.53 14.13 12.24
C VAL A 6 17.85 13.95 10.76
N GLU A 7 19.07 13.46 10.48
CA GLU A 7 19.43 13.17 9.11
C GLU A 7 18.45 12.18 8.45
N LYS A 8 18.10 12.45 7.20
CA LYS A 8 17.06 11.76 6.41
C LYS A 8 17.18 10.22 6.41
N TYR A 9 18.39 9.68 6.51
CA TYR A 9 18.66 8.24 6.51
C TYR A 9 19.19 7.72 7.85
N THR A 10 18.64 8.24 8.94
CA THR A 10 18.92 7.76 10.29
C THR A 10 17.87 6.72 10.71
N PRO A 11 18.27 5.48 11.06
CA PRO A 11 17.33 4.49 11.60
C PRO A 11 16.93 4.84 13.04
N ILE A 12 15.78 4.32 13.48
CA ILE A 12 15.39 4.41 14.89
C ILE A 12 16.46 3.75 15.76
N GLN A 13 16.88 4.45 16.81
CA GLN A 13 17.83 3.99 17.82
C GLN A 13 17.23 4.18 19.20
N LYS A 14 17.76 3.45 20.18
CA LYS A 14 17.33 3.56 21.58
C LYS A 14 17.41 4.99 22.12
N SER A 15 18.39 5.78 21.66
CA SER A 15 18.52 7.20 22.03
C SER A 15 17.34 8.07 21.54
N HIS A 16 16.56 7.62 20.58
CA HIS A 16 15.40 8.33 20.02
C HIS A 16 14.09 8.02 20.74
N GLU A 17 14.02 6.99 21.60
CA GLU A 17 12.78 6.54 22.24
C GLU A 17 12.04 7.66 22.98
N ALA A 18 12.75 8.44 23.80
CA ALA A 18 12.13 9.52 24.55
C ALA A 18 11.58 10.63 23.65
N TYR A 19 12.33 10.99 22.61
CA TYR A 19 11.93 12.00 21.65
C TYR A 19 10.70 11.53 20.83
N LEU A 20 10.73 10.30 20.33
CA LEU A 20 9.62 9.76 19.54
C LEU A 20 8.34 9.66 20.38
N LYS A 21 8.45 9.27 21.66
CA LYS A 21 7.29 9.27 22.56
C LYS A 21 6.69 10.67 22.75
N GLU A 22 7.54 11.69 22.94
CA GLU A 22 7.09 13.08 23.05
C GLU A 22 6.49 13.59 21.74
N LEU A 23 7.06 13.21 20.59
CA LEU A 23 6.56 13.58 19.27
C LEU A 23 5.22 12.93 18.96
N MET A 24 5.06 11.65 19.25
CA MET A 24 3.78 10.92 19.10
C MET A 24 2.68 11.55 19.96
N GLU A 25 3.00 11.96 21.20
CA GLU A 25 2.03 12.65 22.06
C GLU A 25 1.65 14.01 21.53
N TYR A 26 2.62 14.77 21.00
CA TYR A 26 2.37 16.03 20.32
C TYR A 26 1.40 15.87 19.13
N CYS A 27 1.64 14.85 18.27
CA CYS A 27 0.82 14.62 17.08
C CYS A 27 -0.63 14.27 17.41
N LYS A 28 -0.92 13.59 18.52
CA LYS A 28 -2.28 13.23 18.94
C LYS A 28 -3.19 14.46 19.15
N ASP A 29 -2.62 15.57 19.59
CA ASP A 29 -3.35 16.79 19.90
C ASP A 29 -3.56 17.67 18.67
N THR A 30 -3.09 17.24 17.49
CA THR A 30 -3.25 18.03 16.26
C THR A 30 -4.68 17.94 15.71
N PRO A 31 -5.27 19.05 15.22
CA PRO A 31 -6.69 19.11 14.87
C PRO A 31 -7.08 18.29 13.64
N ARG A 32 -6.10 17.85 12.82
CA ARG A 32 -6.31 17.14 11.56
C ARG A 32 -6.14 15.64 11.67
N HIS A 33 -5.98 15.13 12.89
CA HIS A 33 -5.76 13.71 13.16
C HIS A 33 -6.97 12.87 12.72
N PRO A 34 -6.81 11.88 11.82
CA PRO A 34 -7.94 11.09 11.35
C PRO A 34 -8.54 10.23 12.46
N SER A 35 -9.88 10.12 12.47
CA SER A 35 -10.59 9.36 13.50
C SER A 35 -10.64 7.86 13.22
N TYR A 36 -10.51 7.43 11.95
CA TYR A 36 -10.75 6.04 11.54
C TYR A 36 -9.73 5.49 10.54
N HIS A 37 -8.94 6.33 9.88
CA HIS A 37 -7.87 5.85 8.99
C HIS A 37 -6.66 5.39 9.82
N ILE A 38 -5.99 4.35 9.34
CA ILE A 38 -4.64 4.05 9.81
C ILE A 38 -3.74 5.20 9.34
N HIS A 39 -3.10 5.86 10.27
CA HIS A 39 -2.19 6.97 10.04
C HIS A 39 -0.95 6.80 10.93
N PRO A 40 0.17 7.47 10.63
CA PRO A 40 1.36 7.34 11.45
C PRO A 40 1.14 8.05 12.80
N PRO A 41 1.67 7.53 13.90
CA PRO A 41 1.62 8.22 15.18
C PRO A 41 2.42 9.53 15.17
N CYS A 42 3.38 9.67 14.26
CA CYS A 42 4.12 10.86 13.86
C CYS A 42 4.86 10.58 12.56
N GLY A 43 5.33 11.62 11.88
CA GLY A 43 6.12 11.47 10.68
C GLY A 43 5.30 11.10 9.43
N LEU A 44 5.86 10.33 8.52
CA LEU A 44 5.25 10.01 7.24
C LEU A 44 4.89 8.53 7.13
N VAL A 45 3.65 8.23 6.71
CA VAL A 45 3.24 6.92 6.20
C VAL A 45 3.17 6.95 4.69
N ASN A 46 3.57 5.84 4.06
CA ASN A 46 3.25 5.58 2.66
C ASN A 46 2.73 4.13 2.49
N ASP A 47 3.31 3.30 1.66
CA ASP A 47 2.76 2.03 1.21
C ASP A 47 2.31 1.09 2.35
N PRO A 48 1.12 0.49 2.26
CA PRO A 48 0.78 -0.65 3.09
C PRO A 48 1.65 -1.85 2.72
N ASN A 49 2.03 -2.64 3.72
CA ASN A 49 2.95 -3.76 3.58
C ASN A 49 2.51 -4.94 4.44
N GLY A 50 2.94 -6.13 4.07
CA GLY A 50 2.82 -7.30 4.94
C GLY A 50 1.40 -7.56 5.45
N LEU A 51 0.39 -7.27 4.63
CA LEU A 51 -1.02 -7.40 5.00
C LEU A 51 -1.40 -8.86 5.19
N ALA A 52 -2.04 -9.20 6.31
CA ALA A 52 -2.47 -10.56 6.61
C ALA A 52 -3.65 -10.61 7.58
N TYR A 53 -4.39 -11.71 7.54
CA TYR A 53 -5.19 -12.18 8.65
C TYR A 53 -4.48 -13.40 9.25
N PHE A 54 -3.85 -13.22 10.41
CA PHE A 54 -2.99 -14.22 11.03
C PHE A 54 -3.23 -14.27 12.53
N GLY A 55 -3.23 -15.45 13.14
CA GLY A 55 -3.45 -15.61 14.58
C GLY A 55 -4.79 -15.04 15.08
N GLY A 56 -5.80 -14.95 14.21
CA GLY A 56 -7.12 -14.40 14.54
C GLY A 56 -7.23 -12.88 14.48
N LYS A 57 -6.20 -12.19 14.01
CA LYS A 57 -6.14 -10.73 13.88
C LYS A 57 -5.73 -10.30 12.47
N TYR A 58 -6.17 -9.11 12.09
CA TYR A 58 -5.65 -8.40 10.93
C TYR A 58 -4.34 -7.74 11.31
N HIS A 59 -3.33 -7.91 10.46
CA HIS A 59 -2.02 -7.30 10.56
C HIS A 59 -1.85 -6.36 9.38
N VAL A 60 -1.49 -5.11 9.66
CA VAL A 60 -1.15 -4.10 8.66
C VAL A 60 0.19 -3.51 9.03
N PHE A 61 1.18 -3.81 8.22
CA PHE A 61 2.43 -3.06 8.25
C PHE A 61 2.34 -1.93 7.23
N TYR A 62 3.17 -0.91 7.41
CA TYR A 62 3.29 0.18 6.45
C TYR A 62 4.66 0.82 6.50
N GLN A 63 5.10 1.37 5.40
CA GLN A 63 6.32 2.16 5.37
C GLN A 63 6.15 3.40 6.25
N TRP A 64 7.11 3.63 7.12
CA TRP A 64 7.10 4.72 8.10
C TRP A 64 8.44 5.42 8.20
N PHE A 65 8.44 6.75 8.08
CA PHE A 65 9.54 7.61 8.50
C PHE A 65 9.13 8.41 9.73
N PRO A 66 9.71 8.15 10.92
CA PRO A 66 9.17 8.66 12.19
C PRO A 66 9.54 10.11 12.50
N PHE A 67 10.58 10.67 11.89
CA PHE A 67 11.19 11.92 12.37
C PHE A 67 10.65 13.19 11.73
N GLY A 68 9.82 13.09 10.71
CA GLY A 68 9.23 14.24 10.04
C GLY A 68 8.28 13.86 8.92
N PRO A 69 7.47 14.82 8.44
CA PRO A 69 6.45 14.61 7.42
C PRO A 69 7.04 14.60 6.01
N GLU A 70 8.14 13.88 5.81
CA GLU A 70 8.84 13.78 4.53
C GLU A 70 9.37 12.36 4.30
N HIS A 71 9.68 12.03 3.06
CA HIS A 71 10.31 10.76 2.77
C HIS A 71 11.73 10.69 3.33
N GLY A 72 12.01 9.66 4.12
CA GLY A 72 13.31 9.39 4.72
C GLY A 72 13.57 7.90 4.90
N MET A 73 14.35 7.53 5.93
CA MET A 73 14.64 6.15 6.27
C MET A 73 13.35 5.37 6.53
N LYS A 74 13.07 4.38 5.71
CA LYS A 74 11.85 3.58 5.83
C LYS A 74 12.02 2.45 6.83
N HIS A 75 11.07 2.39 7.75
CA HIS A 75 10.81 1.30 8.67
C HIS A 75 9.46 0.69 8.29
N TRP A 76 9.15 -0.50 8.74
CA TRP A 76 7.78 -0.99 8.75
C TRP A 76 7.19 -0.82 10.14
N ALA A 77 6.32 0.16 10.31
CA ALA A 77 5.45 0.23 11.48
C ALA A 77 4.38 -0.85 11.37
N HIS A 78 3.75 -1.22 12.49
CA HIS A 78 2.81 -2.32 12.56
C HIS A 78 1.62 -1.98 13.43
N VAL A 79 0.43 -2.20 12.91
CA VAL A 79 -0.83 -2.12 13.64
C VAL A 79 -1.64 -3.40 13.47
N ILE A 80 -2.42 -3.73 14.48
CA ILE A 80 -3.23 -4.94 14.55
C ILE A 80 -4.69 -4.59 14.87
N SER A 81 -5.62 -5.40 14.35
CA SER A 81 -7.06 -5.25 14.62
C SER A 81 -7.76 -6.60 14.66
N GLU A 82 -8.78 -6.74 15.49
CA GLU A 82 -9.67 -7.90 15.49
C GLU A 82 -10.89 -7.71 14.57
N ASP A 83 -11.22 -6.45 14.26
CA ASP A 83 -12.50 -6.06 13.66
C ASP A 83 -12.38 -5.09 12.47
N LEU A 84 -11.19 -4.66 12.05
CA LEU A 84 -10.92 -3.63 11.03
C LEU A 84 -11.37 -2.21 11.42
N VAL A 85 -11.94 -2.03 12.60
CA VAL A 85 -12.44 -0.75 13.10
C VAL A 85 -11.43 -0.13 14.06
N LYS A 86 -11.02 -0.92 15.06
CA LYS A 86 -10.08 -0.48 16.09
C LYS A 86 -8.70 -1.05 15.80
N TRP A 87 -7.74 -0.15 15.68
CA TRP A 87 -6.35 -0.49 15.39
C TRP A 87 -5.47 -0.22 16.60
N GLU A 88 -4.68 -1.19 16.97
CA GLU A 88 -3.73 -1.13 18.08
C GLU A 88 -2.31 -1.11 17.52
N TRP A 89 -1.48 -0.23 18.06
CA TRP A 89 -0.05 -0.17 17.76
C TRP A 89 0.66 -1.41 18.30
N SER A 90 1.54 -1.97 17.49
CA SER A 90 2.42 -3.07 17.85
C SER A 90 3.86 -2.60 17.93
N ASP A 91 4.57 -3.00 19.01
CA ASP A 91 6.01 -2.74 19.14
C ASP A 91 6.87 -3.63 18.24
N GLN A 92 6.25 -4.61 17.57
CA GLN A 92 6.92 -5.49 16.62
C GLN A 92 6.97 -4.84 15.24
N MET A 93 8.13 -4.33 14.86
CA MET A 93 8.37 -3.56 13.64
C MET A 93 9.58 -4.12 12.88
N LEU A 94 9.72 -3.78 11.58
CA LEU A 94 10.98 -3.94 10.87
C LEU A 94 11.77 -2.63 10.93
N ILE A 95 12.91 -2.68 11.59
CA ILE A 95 13.87 -1.56 11.72
C ILE A 95 15.07 -1.89 10.84
N PRO A 96 15.54 -0.98 9.96
CA PRO A 96 16.73 -1.22 9.12
C PRO A 96 18.00 -1.17 9.98
N ASP A 97 18.38 -2.32 10.52
CA ASP A 97 19.49 -2.50 11.46
C ASP A 97 20.64 -3.36 10.90
N GLN A 98 20.52 -3.78 9.62
CA GLN A 98 21.50 -4.61 8.95
C GLN A 98 22.17 -3.85 7.81
N GLU A 99 23.44 -4.18 7.49
CA GLU A 99 24.21 -3.49 6.43
C GLU A 99 23.52 -3.60 5.06
N TYR A 100 22.89 -4.72 4.73
CA TYR A 100 22.23 -4.93 3.43
C TYR A 100 20.98 -4.06 3.22
N GLU A 101 20.48 -3.39 4.26
CA GLU A 101 19.30 -2.53 4.24
C GLU A 101 19.58 -1.13 4.84
N LYS A 102 20.81 -0.70 4.82
CA LYS A 102 21.26 0.54 5.48
C LYS A 102 20.55 1.82 5.03
N ASN A 103 19.81 1.77 3.95
CA ASN A 103 19.00 2.88 3.43
C ASN A 103 17.49 2.65 3.56
N GLY A 104 17.07 1.63 4.34
CA GLY A 104 15.68 1.40 4.72
C GLY A 104 15.10 0.04 4.33
N CYS A 105 14.04 -0.35 5.03
CA CYS A 105 13.17 -1.45 4.67
C CYS A 105 12.06 -0.91 3.76
N TYR A 106 12.15 -1.19 2.44
CA TYR A 106 11.18 -0.74 1.47
C TYR A 106 9.99 -1.70 1.38
N SER A 107 9.06 -1.44 0.46
CA SER A 107 7.80 -2.17 0.38
C SER A 107 7.94 -3.67 0.09
N GLY A 108 6.90 -4.39 0.40
CA GLY A 108 6.74 -5.79 0.16
C GLY A 108 5.50 -6.37 0.86
N ASN A 109 5.31 -7.67 0.79
CA ASN A 109 4.11 -8.33 1.31
C ASN A 109 4.42 -9.41 2.35
N SER A 110 3.38 -10.16 2.70
CA SER A 110 3.49 -11.34 3.55
C SER A 110 2.78 -12.55 2.97
N ILE A 111 3.18 -13.73 3.41
CA ILE A 111 2.50 -14.98 3.16
C ILE A 111 2.52 -15.84 4.42
N GLU A 112 1.38 -16.46 4.75
CA GLU A 112 1.29 -17.45 5.82
C GLU A 112 1.68 -18.83 5.29
N ALA A 113 2.62 -19.49 5.98
CA ALA A 113 2.95 -20.89 5.77
C ALA A 113 3.43 -21.52 7.08
N ASP A 114 3.09 -22.79 7.31
CA ASP A 114 3.54 -23.57 8.48
C ASP A 114 3.28 -22.88 9.85
N GLY A 115 2.17 -22.13 9.94
CA GLY A 115 1.78 -21.40 11.17
C GLY A 115 2.68 -20.21 11.50
N LYS A 116 3.37 -19.68 10.51
CA LYS A 116 4.21 -18.49 10.59
C LYS A 116 3.82 -17.51 9.49
N LEU A 117 4.08 -16.23 9.70
CA LEU A 117 3.92 -15.19 8.70
C LEU A 117 5.29 -14.76 8.17
N TYR A 118 5.56 -15.04 6.90
CA TYR A 118 6.78 -14.65 6.22
C TYR A 118 6.59 -13.27 5.62
N LEU A 119 7.45 -12.32 6.00
CA LEU A 119 7.43 -10.93 5.56
C LEU A 119 8.56 -10.71 4.55
N TYR A 120 8.24 -10.36 3.33
CA TYR A 120 9.22 -10.07 2.27
C TYR A 120 9.28 -8.58 2.02
N TYR A 121 10.47 -8.03 1.85
CA TYR A 121 10.68 -6.62 1.63
C TYR A 121 11.92 -6.32 0.80
N THR A 122 11.93 -5.16 0.16
CA THR A 122 13.14 -4.69 -0.49
C THR A 122 14.06 -4.04 0.53
N ALA A 123 15.24 -4.62 0.68
CA ALA A 123 16.33 -4.07 1.46
C ALA A 123 17.05 -3.00 0.63
N ASN A 124 16.76 -1.73 0.92
CA ASN A 124 17.32 -0.61 0.17
C ASN A 124 18.79 -0.41 0.53
N TYR A 125 19.63 -0.63 -0.46
CA TYR A 125 21.09 -0.51 -0.30
C TYR A 125 21.64 0.40 -1.39
N LYS A 126 22.23 1.51 -0.99
CA LYS A 126 22.84 2.51 -1.89
C LYS A 126 24.34 2.57 -1.70
N THR A 127 25.03 2.66 -2.80
CA THR A 127 26.49 2.89 -2.86
C THR A 127 26.78 4.16 -3.64
N GLU A 128 28.03 4.57 -3.70
CA GLU A 128 28.48 5.67 -4.56
C GLU A 128 28.24 5.39 -6.06
N GLN A 129 28.16 4.11 -6.45
CA GLN A 129 27.92 3.66 -7.82
C GLN A 129 26.43 3.54 -8.17
N GLY A 130 25.53 3.72 -7.20
CA GLY A 130 24.10 3.62 -7.38
C GLY A 130 23.42 2.66 -6.41
N LYS A 131 22.15 2.34 -6.68
CA LYS A 131 21.36 1.37 -5.91
C LYS A 131 21.75 -0.06 -6.29
N ILE A 132 21.83 -0.91 -5.30
CA ILE A 132 21.93 -2.36 -5.45
C ILE A 132 20.69 -2.94 -4.77
N PRO A 133 19.62 -3.21 -5.52
CA PRO A 133 18.37 -3.70 -4.92
C PRO A 133 18.57 -5.13 -4.42
N LYS A 134 18.30 -5.33 -3.15
CA LYS A 134 18.35 -6.61 -2.48
C LYS A 134 16.94 -6.95 -1.96
N GLN A 135 16.59 -8.23 -1.96
CA GLN A 135 15.34 -8.64 -1.33
C GLN A 135 15.67 -9.39 -0.04
N ALA A 136 14.91 -9.13 0.98
CA ALA A 136 15.11 -9.70 2.30
C ALA A 136 13.80 -10.26 2.87
N MET A 137 13.93 -11.05 3.92
CA MET A 137 12.82 -11.74 4.57
C MET A 137 12.94 -11.64 6.09
N ALA A 138 11.80 -11.50 6.75
CA ALA A 138 11.66 -11.72 8.19
C ALA A 138 10.51 -12.69 8.43
N VAL A 139 10.47 -13.32 9.60
CA VAL A 139 9.42 -14.26 10.00
C VAL A 139 8.79 -13.77 11.28
N MET A 140 7.47 -13.61 11.27
CA MET A 140 6.67 -13.41 12.46
C MET A 140 6.15 -14.75 12.96
N ASN A 141 6.51 -15.11 14.18
CA ASN A 141 6.07 -16.32 14.84
C ASN A 141 4.65 -16.14 15.42
N SER A 142 4.04 -17.23 15.86
CA SER A 142 2.70 -17.23 16.45
C SER A 142 2.58 -16.43 17.75
N ASP A 143 3.70 -16.15 18.45
CA ASP A 143 3.75 -15.27 19.62
C ASP A 143 3.90 -13.78 19.26
N GLY A 144 3.93 -13.46 17.97
CA GLY A 144 4.06 -12.10 17.41
C GLY A 144 5.50 -11.62 17.27
N THR A 145 6.51 -12.38 17.71
CA THR A 145 7.91 -11.96 17.56
C THR A 145 8.36 -12.00 16.10
N ILE A 146 9.05 -10.96 15.65
CA ILE A 146 9.57 -10.83 14.28
C ILE A 146 11.08 -11.00 14.29
N LEU A 147 11.59 -11.92 13.49
CA LEU A 147 13.02 -12.19 13.35
C LEU A 147 13.41 -12.16 11.87
N LYS A 148 14.43 -11.40 11.54
CA LYS A 148 15.02 -11.40 10.19
C LYS A 148 15.72 -12.72 9.90
N SER A 149 15.61 -13.21 8.66
CA SER A 149 16.31 -14.43 8.25
C SER A 149 17.82 -14.23 8.37
N PRO A 150 18.54 -15.23 8.92
CA PRO A 150 19.99 -15.21 8.93
C PRO A 150 20.61 -15.37 7.52
N ASN A 151 19.80 -15.79 6.53
CA ASN A 151 20.21 -15.97 5.14
C ASN A 151 20.00 -14.72 4.28
N ASN A 152 19.59 -13.61 4.89
CA ASN A 152 19.41 -12.36 4.16
C ASN A 152 20.74 -11.78 3.63
N PRO A 153 20.72 -11.14 2.44
CA PRO A 153 19.57 -11.02 1.55
C PRO A 153 19.27 -12.32 0.81
N ILE A 154 17.98 -12.66 0.68
CA ILE A 154 17.54 -13.86 -0.03
C ILE A 154 17.67 -13.74 -1.56
N ILE A 155 17.71 -12.53 -2.08
CA ILE A 155 18.10 -12.16 -3.46
C ILE A 155 19.08 -11.01 -3.35
N ASP A 156 20.34 -11.26 -3.70
CA ASP A 156 21.44 -10.29 -3.53
C ASP A 156 21.78 -9.54 -4.83
N GLU A 157 21.41 -10.11 -5.98
CA GLU A 157 21.72 -9.56 -7.29
C GLU A 157 20.44 -9.44 -8.13
N GLN A 158 20.42 -8.43 -9.00
CA GLN A 158 19.34 -8.28 -9.98
C GLN A 158 19.64 -9.04 -11.27
N PRO A 159 18.62 -9.48 -12.02
CA PRO A 159 18.79 -10.01 -13.37
C PRO A 159 19.42 -8.98 -14.32
N GLU A 160 20.07 -9.47 -15.37
CA GLU A 160 20.60 -8.61 -16.42
C GLU A 160 19.51 -7.79 -17.13
N GLY A 161 19.86 -6.60 -17.61
CA GLY A 161 18.97 -5.71 -18.36
C GLY A 161 18.12 -4.77 -17.50
N LEU A 162 18.27 -4.81 -16.15
CA LEU A 162 17.59 -3.89 -15.25
C LEU A 162 18.52 -2.72 -14.83
N ILE A 163 17.90 -1.60 -14.44
CA ILE A 163 18.63 -0.34 -14.13
C ILE A 163 18.93 -0.13 -12.63
N GLY A 164 18.89 -1.19 -11.80
CA GLY A 164 18.99 -1.06 -10.34
C GLY A 164 17.68 -0.65 -9.67
N GLU A 165 16.61 -0.54 -10.41
CA GLU A 165 15.27 -0.26 -9.94
C GLU A 165 14.43 -1.54 -10.03
N ILE A 166 14.60 -2.44 -9.03
CA ILE A 166 13.80 -3.64 -8.82
C ILE A 166 13.39 -3.67 -7.36
N ARG A 167 12.09 -3.80 -7.06
CA ARG A 167 11.55 -3.71 -5.70
C ARG A 167 10.17 -4.28 -5.52
N ASP A 168 9.69 -4.22 -4.28
CA ASP A 168 8.34 -4.50 -3.83
C ASP A 168 7.94 -5.97 -4.05
N PRO A 169 8.64 -6.92 -3.40
CA PRO A 169 8.34 -8.33 -3.55
C PRO A 169 6.92 -8.64 -3.10
N PHE A 170 6.18 -9.33 -3.96
CA PHE A 170 4.87 -9.89 -3.67
C PHE A 170 4.89 -11.40 -3.85
N VAL A 171 4.84 -12.12 -2.73
CA VAL A 171 4.87 -13.58 -2.70
C VAL A 171 3.46 -14.15 -2.62
N PHE A 172 3.18 -15.18 -3.41
CA PHE A 172 1.92 -15.91 -3.42
C PHE A 172 2.17 -17.39 -3.72
N GLU A 173 1.23 -18.24 -3.34
CA GLU A 173 1.23 -19.67 -3.67
C GLU A 173 0.31 -19.94 -4.85
N LYS A 174 0.80 -20.66 -5.86
CA LYS A 174 0.00 -21.14 -6.99
C LYS A 174 0.63 -22.41 -7.57
N GLU A 175 -0.21 -23.38 -7.92
CA GLU A 175 0.22 -24.65 -8.54
C GLU A 175 1.28 -25.43 -7.72
N GLY A 176 1.15 -25.39 -6.38
CA GLY A 176 2.02 -26.13 -5.46
C GLY A 176 3.45 -25.60 -5.36
N ALA A 177 3.68 -24.34 -5.74
CA ALA A 177 4.94 -23.62 -5.57
C ALA A 177 4.69 -22.20 -5.10
N TYR A 178 5.74 -21.57 -4.56
CA TYR A 178 5.73 -20.16 -4.20
C TYR A 178 6.32 -19.33 -5.35
N TRP A 179 5.68 -18.22 -5.62
CA TRP A 179 6.06 -17.29 -6.67
C TRP A 179 6.23 -15.90 -6.08
N MET A 180 7.19 -15.15 -6.59
CA MET A 180 7.42 -13.76 -6.19
C MET A 180 7.40 -12.89 -7.42
N LEU A 181 6.53 -11.87 -7.41
CA LEU A 181 6.54 -10.77 -8.36
C LEU A 181 7.37 -9.62 -7.78
N LEU A 182 8.11 -8.95 -8.64
CA LEU A 182 8.82 -7.71 -8.34
C LEU A 182 8.54 -6.70 -9.44
N GLY A 183 8.36 -5.44 -9.07
CA GLY A 183 8.32 -4.35 -10.03
C GLY A 183 9.72 -3.91 -10.43
N GLY A 184 9.90 -3.45 -11.67
CA GLY A 184 11.20 -3.00 -12.13
C GLY A 184 11.16 -2.14 -13.38
N GLY A 185 12.27 -1.42 -13.59
CA GLY A 185 12.59 -0.70 -14.83
C GLY A 185 13.79 -1.33 -15.52
N SER A 186 13.80 -1.30 -16.84
CA SER A 186 14.85 -1.91 -17.64
C SER A 186 15.67 -0.90 -18.44
N THR A 187 16.83 -1.33 -18.92
CA THR A 187 17.78 -0.50 -19.68
C THR A 187 17.25 -0.04 -21.01
N ASP A 188 16.19 -0.66 -21.53
CA ASP A 188 15.48 -0.22 -22.75
C ASP A 188 14.37 0.81 -22.47
N GLY A 189 14.24 1.26 -21.20
CA GLY A 189 13.26 2.26 -20.78
C GLY A 189 11.84 1.72 -20.58
N GLN A 190 11.66 0.40 -20.54
CA GLN A 190 10.36 -0.22 -20.34
C GLN A 190 10.22 -0.76 -18.89
N ALA A 191 9.01 -0.68 -18.37
CA ALA A 191 8.67 -1.35 -17.11
C ALA A 191 8.73 -2.88 -17.24
N ARG A 192 9.04 -3.56 -16.13
CA ARG A 192 9.10 -5.03 -16.06
C ARG A 192 8.36 -5.54 -14.83
N LEU A 193 7.64 -6.64 -15.02
CA LEU A 193 7.09 -7.46 -13.94
C LEU A 193 7.92 -8.73 -13.86
N ILE A 194 8.77 -8.81 -12.84
CA ILE A 194 9.83 -9.80 -12.71
C ILE A 194 9.33 -10.97 -11.88
N LEU A 195 9.63 -12.19 -12.30
CA LEU A 195 9.12 -13.42 -11.68
C LEU A 195 10.26 -14.28 -11.14
N TYR A 196 10.13 -14.68 -9.86
CA TYR A 196 10.93 -15.71 -9.21
C TYR A 196 10.04 -16.86 -8.73
N LYS A 197 10.64 -18.02 -8.56
CA LYS A 197 10.00 -19.24 -8.03
C LYS A 197 10.79 -19.80 -6.87
N SER A 198 10.08 -20.32 -5.86
CA SER A 198 10.64 -21.05 -4.72
C SER A 198 9.78 -22.26 -4.38
N THR A 199 10.39 -23.25 -3.71
CA THR A 199 9.70 -24.40 -3.12
C THR A 199 9.78 -24.41 -1.59
N ASP A 200 10.55 -23.50 -1.00
CA ASP A 200 10.87 -23.47 0.44
C ASP A 200 10.78 -22.07 1.08
N LEU A 201 10.32 -21.06 0.32
CA LEU A 201 10.20 -19.66 0.76
C LEU A 201 11.51 -18.92 1.04
N GLU A 202 12.67 -19.60 0.96
CA GLU A 202 13.99 -19.02 1.23
C GLU A 202 14.87 -18.92 -0.02
N ASN A 203 14.85 -19.96 -0.86
CA ASN A 203 15.66 -20.07 -2.06
C ASN A 203 14.85 -19.70 -3.30
N TRP A 204 15.21 -18.59 -3.96
CA TRP A 204 14.46 -18.03 -5.08
C TRP A 204 15.23 -18.15 -6.38
N VAL A 205 14.57 -18.66 -7.42
CA VAL A 205 15.15 -18.85 -8.76
C VAL A 205 14.43 -17.95 -9.76
N TYR A 206 15.19 -17.08 -10.41
CA TYR A 206 14.67 -16.20 -11.46
C TYR A 206 14.07 -17.00 -12.62
N GLN A 207 12.87 -16.66 -13.03
CA GLN A 207 12.12 -17.33 -14.11
C GLN A 207 12.01 -16.49 -15.39
N GLY A 208 12.22 -15.21 -15.32
CA GLY A 208 11.99 -14.26 -16.40
C GLY A 208 11.05 -13.13 -16.00
N ASN A 209 10.40 -12.53 -16.98
CA ASN A 209 9.41 -11.49 -16.77
C ASN A 209 8.02 -11.98 -17.18
N ILE A 210 6.98 -11.52 -16.47
CA ILE A 210 5.59 -11.68 -16.90
C ILE A 210 5.30 -10.64 -17.98
N GLU A 211 4.81 -11.09 -19.11
CA GLU A 211 4.36 -10.25 -20.21
C GLU A 211 2.84 -10.03 -20.11
N LEU A 212 2.41 -8.76 -20.14
CA LEU A 212 0.99 -8.42 -20.20
C LEU A 212 0.53 -8.48 -21.66
N THR A 213 -0.43 -9.37 -21.95
CA THR A 213 -1.00 -9.58 -23.28
C THR A 213 -2.47 -9.21 -23.31
N GLY A 214 -3.04 -9.04 -24.53
CA GLY A 214 -4.46 -8.65 -24.64
C GLY A 214 -4.72 -7.16 -24.42
N ILE A 215 -3.68 -6.36 -24.23
CA ILE A 215 -3.74 -4.92 -24.03
C ILE A 215 -2.73 -4.22 -24.95
N ASP A 216 -3.16 -3.13 -25.56
CA ASP A 216 -2.32 -2.23 -26.36
C ASP A 216 -2.30 -0.85 -25.68
N LEU A 217 -1.50 -0.74 -24.63
CA LEU A 217 -1.40 0.47 -23.82
C LEU A 217 0.03 0.63 -23.30
N GLU A 218 0.57 1.85 -23.42
CA GLU A 218 1.81 2.22 -22.78
C GLU A 218 1.58 2.35 -21.25
N LEU A 219 2.28 1.54 -20.45
CA LEU A 219 2.10 1.46 -19.01
C LEU A 219 3.21 2.17 -18.21
N GLY A 220 4.06 2.96 -18.87
CA GLY A 220 5.14 3.70 -18.23
C GLY A 220 6.49 2.98 -18.25
N TYR A 221 7.47 3.55 -17.54
CA TYR A 221 8.86 3.07 -17.55
C TYR A 221 9.24 2.20 -16.34
N MET A 222 8.37 2.14 -15.32
CA MET A 222 8.61 1.40 -14.09
C MET A 222 7.29 0.90 -13.51
N TYR A 223 7.27 -0.37 -13.06
CA TYR A 223 6.20 -0.90 -12.21
C TYR A 223 6.66 -0.93 -10.77
N GLU A 224 5.77 -0.51 -9.86
CA GLU A 224 5.94 -0.61 -8.42
C GLU A 224 4.79 -1.39 -7.78
N CYS A 225 5.01 -1.89 -6.59
CA CYS A 225 4.02 -2.52 -5.73
C CYS A 225 3.13 -3.53 -6.46
N PRO A 226 3.68 -4.50 -7.20
CA PRO A 226 2.85 -5.55 -7.79
C PRO A 226 2.10 -6.28 -6.67
N SER A 227 0.83 -6.59 -6.92
CA SER A 227 0.02 -7.36 -5.99
C SER A 227 -0.91 -8.27 -6.78
N TYR A 228 -1.01 -9.52 -6.36
CA TYR A 228 -1.79 -10.55 -7.05
C TYR A 228 -2.76 -11.24 -6.09
N ILE A 229 -3.99 -11.47 -6.56
CA ILE A 229 -5.01 -12.20 -5.80
C ILE A 229 -6.00 -12.86 -6.76
N GLU A 230 -6.56 -13.99 -6.37
CA GLU A 230 -7.70 -14.60 -7.08
C GLU A 230 -9.02 -14.09 -6.48
N ILE A 231 -9.91 -13.56 -7.32
CA ILE A 231 -11.21 -13.05 -6.93
C ILE A 231 -12.26 -13.66 -7.83
N ASP A 232 -13.26 -14.32 -7.26
CA ASP A 232 -14.40 -14.92 -7.99
C ASP A 232 -13.97 -15.83 -9.17
N GLY A 233 -12.83 -16.55 -8.99
CA GLY A 233 -12.27 -17.46 -9.99
C GLY A 233 -11.53 -16.78 -11.14
N LYS A 234 -11.18 -15.51 -11.01
CA LYS A 234 -10.32 -14.74 -11.92
C LYS A 234 -9.02 -14.34 -11.24
N ASP A 235 -7.95 -14.31 -12.02
CA ASP A 235 -6.69 -13.69 -11.61
C ASP A 235 -6.81 -12.18 -11.67
N VAL A 236 -6.41 -11.51 -10.59
CA VAL A 236 -6.37 -10.04 -10.53
C VAL A 236 -4.96 -9.59 -10.17
N LEU A 237 -4.39 -8.77 -11.03
CA LEU A 237 -3.08 -8.16 -10.84
C LEU A 237 -3.24 -6.65 -10.62
N PHE A 238 -2.60 -6.12 -9.59
CA PHE A 238 -2.52 -4.69 -9.33
C PHE A 238 -1.10 -4.22 -9.61
N LEU A 239 -0.97 -3.06 -10.23
CA LEU A 239 0.31 -2.41 -10.48
C LEU A 239 0.21 -0.91 -10.22
N SER A 240 1.27 -0.34 -9.67
CA SER A 240 1.48 1.09 -9.56
C SER A 240 2.45 1.53 -10.67
N LEU A 241 1.99 2.45 -11.52
CA LEU A 241 2.65 2.80 -12.78
C LEU A 241 3.38 4.14 -12.65
N MET A 242 4.68 4.15 -12.91
CA MET A 242 5.47 5.38 -13.04
C MET A 242 5.63 5.76 -14.52
N GLY A 243 5.35 7.03 -14.82
CA GLY A 243 5.53 7.59 -16.17
C GLY A 243 4.35 7.37 -17.11
N ARG A 244 3.21 6.94 -16.60
CA ARG A 244 1.96 6.90 -17.37
C ARG A 244 1.45 8.32 -17.61
N THR A 245 1.23 8.69 -18.87
CA THR A 245 0.68 10.01 -19.21
C THR A 245 -0.85 10.05 -19.11
N PRO A 246 -1.44 11.19 -18.70
CA PRO A 246 -2.89 11.38 -18.69
C PRO A 246 -3.52 11.11 -20.05
N MET A 247 -4.70 10.51 -20.05
CA MET A 247 -5.48 10.19 -21.24
C MET A 247 -6.96 10.53 -21.03
N GLY A 248 -7.43 11.62 -21.62
CA GLY A 248 -8.78 12.14 -21.38
C GLY A 248 -8.95 12.50 -19.89
N GLU A 249 -9.89 11.83 -19.20
CA GLU A 249 -10.15 12.01 -17.77
C GLU A 249 -9.46 10.95 -16.89
N ARG A 250 -8.54 10.16 -17.46
CA ARG A 250 -7.87 9.05 -16.79
C ARG A 250 -6.39 9.35 -16.56
N PHE A 251 -5.82 8.72 -15.52
CA PHE A 251 -4.39 8.76 -15.20
C PHE A 251 -3.87 10.16 -14.87
N HIS A 252 -4.62 10.91 -14.05
CA HIS A 252 -4.26 12.28 -13.66
C HIS A 252 -3.42 12.38 -12.38
N ASN A 253 -3.26 11.29 -11.63
CA ASN A 253 -2.31 11.26 -10.53
C ASN A 253 -0.86 11.34 -11.04
N GLU A 254 0.06 11.80 -10.22
CA GLU A 254 1.50 11.81 -10.53
C GLU A 254 1.97 10.41 -10.94
N PHE A 255 1.52 9.40 -10.18
CA PHE A 255 1.65 7.99 -10.50
C PHE A 255 0.28 7.33 -10.38
N SER A 256 -0.03 6.40 -11.27
CA SER A 256 -1.36 5.80 -11.38
C SER A 256 -1.36 4.35 -10.90
N SER A 257 -2.37 3.97 -10.14
CA SER A 257 -2.58 2.57 -9.73
C SER A 257 -3.70 1.95 -10.53
N VAL A 258 -3.45 0.76 -11.10
CA VAL A 258 -4.37 0.05 -11.99
C VAL A 258 -4.58 -1.38 -11.53
N TYR A 259 -5.71 -1.97 -11.93
CA TYR A 259 -5.96 -3.40 -11.86
C TYR A 259 -6.12 -4.00 -13.25
N PHE A 260 -5.72 -5.25 -13.36
CA PHE A 260 -5.96 -6.10 -14.52
C PHE A 260 -6.71 -7.33 -14.05
N ILE A 261 -7.82 -7.66 -14.70
CA ILE A 261 -8.54 -8.91 -14.53
C ILE A 261 -8.22 -9.79 -15.75
N GLY A 262 -7.90 -11.05 -15.52
CA GLY A 262 -7.56 -11.94 -16.62
C GLY A 262 -7.10 -13.32 -16.18
N GLU A 263 -6.08 -13.83 -16.83
CA GLU A 263 -5.53 -15.17 -16.60
C GLU A 263 -3.99 -15.13 -16.55
N LEU A 264 -3.43 -15.61 -15.44
CA LEU A 264 -1.99 -15.74 -15.22
C LEU A 264 -1.52 -17.13 -15.65
N ASN A 265 -0.68 -17.19 -16.66
CA ASN A 265 0.02 -18.41 -17.09
C ASN A 265 1.49 -18.34 -16.65
N LEU A 266 1.84 -19.14 -15.63
CA LEU A 266 3.18 -19.15 -15.06
C LEU A 266 4.20 -19.92 -15.91
N GLU A 267 3.76 -20.88 -16.73
CA GLU A 267 4.61 -21.63 -17.64
C GLU A 267 5.08 -20.75 -18.82
N ASP A 268 4.14 -20.07 -19.45
CA ASP A 268 4.41 -19.14 -20.56
C ASP A 268 4.89 -17.77 -20.07
N LYS A 269 4.77 -17.49 -18.77
CA LYS A 269 5.08 -16.19 -18.15
C LYS A 269 4.29 -15.03 -18.79
N THR A 270 2.98 -15.24 -18.91
CA THR A 270 2.07 -14.22 -19.46
C THR A 270 0.92 -13.96 -18.48
N PHE A 271 0.43 -12.73 -18.50
CA PHE A 271 -0.86 -12.37 -17.92
C PHE A 271 -1.74 -11.85 -19.06
N HIS A 272 -2.74 -12.65 -19.44
CA HIS A 272 -3.69 -12.27 -20.48
C HIS A 272 -4.76 -11.37 -19.88
N VAL A 273 -4.78 -10.11 -20.29
CA VAL A 273 -5.71 -9.09 -19.77
C VAL A 273 -7.05 -9.18 -20.50
N GLU A 274 -8.13 -9.45 -19.75
CA GLU A 274 -9.52 -9.41 -20.23
C GLU A 274 -10.13 -8.02 -20.00
N SER A 275 -9.82 -7.39 -18.88
CA SER A 275 -10.25 -6.01 -18.57
C SER A 275 -9.27 -5.32 -17.64
N PHE A 276 -9.25 -3.99 -17.67
CA PHE A 276 -8.44 -3.17 -16.79
C PHE A 276 -9.08 -1.79 -16.57
N ASP A 277 -8.77 -1.19 -15.41
CA ASP A 277 -9.07 0.22 -15.14
C ASP A 277 -8.16 0.75 -14.02
N GLU A 278 -8.26 2.07 -13.75
CA GLU A 278 -7.74 2.66 -12.52
C GLU A 278 -8.51 2.08 -11.31
N ILE A 279 -7.78 1.84 -10.23
CA ILE A 279 -8.37 1.28 -9.00
C ILE A 279 -9.22 2.33 -8.30
N ASP A 280 -8.75 3.55 -8.29
CA ASP A 280 -9.40 4.70 -7.69
C ASP A 280 -9.38 5.88 -8.65
N LYS A 281 -10.47 6.65 -8.70
CA LYS A 281 -10.61 7.81 -9.58
C LYS A 281 -10.24 9.12 -8.89
N GLY A 282 -9.98 9.07 -7.58
CA GLY A 282 -9.59 10.24 -6.78
C GLY A 282 -8.11 10.55 -6.88
N PHE A 283 -7.74 11.69 -6.30
CA PHE A 283 -6.35 12.04 -6.06
C PHE A 283 -5.80 11.25 -4.88
N ASP A 284 -4.46 11.17 -4.82
CA ASP A 284 -3.76 10.67 -3.64
C ASP A 284 -4.08 9.21 -3.30
N PHE A 285 -4.07 8.35 -4.32
CA PHE A 285 -4.21 6.91 -4.16
C PHE A 285 -3.04 6.20 -4.84
N TYR A 286 -2.23 5.45 -4.08
CA TYR A 286 -1.08 4.74 -4.61
C TYR A 286 -0.76 3.44 -3.84
N ALA A 287 0.11 2.60 -4.42
CA ALA A 287 0.67 1.39 -3.82
C ALA A 287 -0.39 0.45 -3.19
N PRO A 288 -1.48 0.08 -3.89
CA PRO A 288 -2.46 -0.84 -3.37
C PRO A 288 -1.84 -2.22 -3.13
N GLN A 289 -2.17 -2.83 -2.00
CA GLN A 289 -1.81 -4.21 -1.70
C GLN A 289 -3.07 -5.00 -1.37
N ALA A 290 -3.30 -6.10 -2.10
CA ALA A 290 -4.40 -7.01 -1.87
C ALA A 290 -3.93 -8.21 -1.02
N PHE A 291 -4.86 -8.75 -0.23
CA PHE A 291 -4.63 -9.92 0.63
C PHE A 291 -5.94 -10.63 0.92
N TYR A 292 -5.86 -11.81 1.48
CA TYR A 292 -7.03 -12.50 2.01
C TYR A 292 -7.19 -12.19 3.49
N GLY A 293 -8.33 -11.59 3.85
CA GLY A 293 -8.76 -11.39 5.22
C GLY A 293 -9.40 -12.64 5.83
N LYS A 294 -10.15 -12.44 6.90
CA LYS A 294 -10.92 -13.51 7.55
C LYS A 294 -11.80 -14.23 6.54
N ASP A 295 -11.90 -15.56 6.68
CA ASP A 295 -12.68 -16.44 5.80
C ASP A 295 -12.28 -16.34 4.31
N ARG A 296 -11.01 -16.01 4.05
CA ARG A 296 -10.44 -15.77 2.72
C ARG A 296 -11.16 -14.66 1.92
N GLN A 297 -11.76 -13.69 2.60
CA GLN A 297 -12.34 -12.52 1.94
C GLN A 297 -11.25 -11.71 1.23
N PRO A 298 -11.30 -11.51 -0.10
CA PRO A 298 -10.37 -10.64 -0.80
C PRO A 298 -10.51 -9.19 -0.30
N MET A 299 -9.39 -8.59 0.05
CA MET A 299 -9.33 -7.25 0.63
C MET A 299 -8.15 -6.46 0.10
N MET A 300 -8.19 -5.15 0.29
CA MET A 300 -7.13 -4.24 -0.12
C MET A 300 -7.02 -3.06 0.84
N PHE A 301 -5.78 -2.60 1.06
CA PHE A 301 -5.44 -1.26 1.50
C PHE A 301 -4.57 -0.58 0.46
N ALA A 302 -4.55 0.75 0.46
CA ALA A 302 -3.63 1.55 -0.33
C ALA A 302 -3.12 2.75 0.47
N TRP A 303 -2.07 3.38 0.01
CA TRP A 303 -1.61 4.65 0.52
C TRP A 303 -2.55 5.76 0.05
N LEU A 304 -3.12 6.52 0.99
CA LEU A 304 -3.86 7.76 0.74
C LEU A 304 -2.84 8.90 0.64
N GLY A 305 -2.16 8.94 -0.47
CA GLY A 305 -1.06 9.79 -0.88
C GLY A 305 -0.50 9.35 -2.21
N CYS A 306 0.34 10.17 -2.84
CA CYS A 306 1.01 9.84 -4.10
C CYS A 306 2.25 10.73 -4.29
N GLY A 307 3.39 10.12 -4.63
CA GLY A 307 4.61 10.86 -4.91
C GLY A 307 5.19 11.63 -3.71
N ALA A 308 5.76 12.80 -3.97
CA ALA A 308 6.43 13.63 -2.95
C ALA A 308 5.61 14.88 -2.60
N GLN A 309 4.31 14.72 -2.39
CA GLN A 309 3.42 15.84 -2.10
C GLN A 309 3.75 16.51 -0.76
N GLU A 310 3.78 17.84 -0.77
CA GLU A 310 3.85 18.66 0.43
C GLU A 310 2.45 19.18 0.78
N LEU A 311 1.95 18.81 1.95
CA LEU A 311 0.70 19.35 2.49
C LEU A 311 1.01 20.50 3.46
N PRO A 312 0.32 21.64 3.36
CA PRO A 312 0.66 22.85 4.13
C PRO A 312 0.73 22.65 5.64
N TYR A 313 -0.10 21.78 6.19
CA TYR A 313 -0.19 21.51 7.62
C TYR A 313 0.89 20.53 8.13
N ALA A 314 1.50 19.73 7.26
CA ALA A 314 2.31 18.59 7.68
C ALA A 314 3.52 18.99 8.53
N LYS A 315 4.15 20.14 8.23
CA LYS A 315 5.30 20.66 9.00
C LYS A 315 4.89 21.14 10.40
N GLU A 316 3.67 21.63 10.57
CA GLU A 316 3.12 22.04 11.87
C GLU A 316 2.70 20.81 12.67
N ASP A 317 1.93 19.92 12.08
CA ASP A 317 1.37 18.74 12.73
C ASP A 317 2.42 17.62 12.93
N MET A 318 3.57 17.67 12.24
CA MET A 318 4.65 16.70 12.28
C MET A 318 4.22 15.27 11.87
N TRP A 319 3.17 15.15 11.06
CA TRP A 319 2.74 13.92 10.42
C TRP A 319 2.11 14.20 9.05
N ILE A 320 2.08 13.19 8.18
CA ILE A 320 1.48 13.30 6.84
C ILE A 320 0.99 11.93 6.35
N HIS A 321 -0.09 11.96 5.59
CA HIS A 321 -0.75 10.85 4.93
C HIS A 321 -1.42 9.84 5.88
N SER A 322 -2.14 8.92 5.28
CA SER A 322 -2.80 7.79 5.94
C SER A 322 -2.94 6.62 4.96
N LEU A 323 -3.39 5.48 5.43
CA LEU A 323 -3.87 4.42 4.55
C LEU A 323 -5.35 4.63 4.26
N THR A 324 -5.83 4.10 3.13
CA THR A 324 -7.26 4.07 2.83
C THR A 324 -8.02 3.26 3.88
N MET A 325 -9.34 3.37 3.91
CA MET A 325 -10.15 2.35 4.56
C MET A 325 -9.90 0.99 3.91
N PRO A 326 -10.03 -0.12 4.67
CA PRO A 326 -10.04 -1.45 4.05
C PRO A 326 -11.19 -1.56 3.05
N ARG A 327 -10.94 -2.22 1.93
CA ARG A 327 -11.93 -2.44 0.88
C ARG A 327 -12.07 -3.92 0.62
N PHE A 328 -13.29 -4.46 0.70
CA PHE A 328 -13.62 -5.78 0.20
C PHE A 328 -13.70 -5.75 -1.31
N LEU A 329 -13.16 -6.80 -1.94
CA LEU A 329 -13.04 -6.88 -3.38
C LEU A 329 -13.94 -7.99 -3.92
N THR A 330 -14.66 -7.69 -5.00
CA THR A 330 -15.47 -8.64 -5.78
C THR A 330 -15.38 -8.27 -7.26
N ILE A 331 -15.74 -9.21 -8.15
CA ILE A 331 -15.85 -8.93 -9.59
C ILE A 331 -17.32 -8.98 -9.98
N LYS A 332 -17.81 -7.88 -10.58
CA LYS A 332 -19.16 -7.79 -11.15
C LYS A 332 -19.07 -7.30 -12.59
N GLU A 333 -19.66 -8.04 -13.52
CA GLU A 333 -19.69 -7.67 -14.95
C GLU A 333 -18.28 -7.37 -15.55
N GLY A 334 -17.28 -8.14 -15.13
CA GLY A 334 -15.89 -7.98 -15.58
C GLY A 334 -15.16 -6.74 -15.02
N LYS A 335 -15.69 -6.11 -13.98
CA LYS A 335 -15.09 -4.96 -13.29
C LYS A 335 -14.80 -5.29 -11.84
N LEU A 336 -13.71 -4.75 -11.32
CA LEU A 336 -13.40 -4.80 -9.90
C LEU A 336 -14.34 -3.87 -9.13
N CYS A 337 -15.10 -4.44 -8.20
CA CYS A 337 -15.95 -3.72 -7.27
C CYS A 337 -15.28 -3.67 -5.90
N GLN A 338 -15.40 -2.53 -5.24
CA GLN A 338 -14.77 -2.24 -3.95
C GLN A 338 -15.85 -1.77 -2.97
N GLU A 339 -15.92 -2.39 -1.80
CA GLU A 339 -16.90 -2.06 -0.78
C GLU A 339 -16.23 -1.89 0.58
N VAL A 340 -16.60 -0.85 1.32
CA VAL A 340 -16.20 -0.70 2.72
C VAL A 340 -16.85 -1.83 3.53
N PRO A 341 -16.11 -2.54 4.40
CA PRO A 341 -16.65 -3.58 5.26
C PRO A 341 -17.87 -3.12 6.07
N GLU A 342 -18.88 -3.99 6.19
CA GLU A 342 -20.15 -3.65 6.83
C GLU A 342 -20.02 -3.28 8.30
N ASN A 343 -19.10 -3.92 9.02
CA ASN A 343 -18.80 -3.60 10.42
C ASN A 343 -18.28 -2.17 10.59
N ILE A 344 -17.51 -1.64 9.62
CA ILE A 344 -17.08 -0.23 9.63
C ILE A 344 -18.29 0.69 9.39
N LYS A 345 -19.15 0.37 8.41
CA LYS A 345 -20.35 1.16 8.15
C LYS A 345 -21.28 1.23 9.38
N ASN A 346 -21.34 0.18 10.17
CA ASN A 346 -22.17 0.11 11.36
C ASN A 346 -21.68 0.97 12.54
N GLU A 347 -20.44 1.46 12.50
CA GLU A 347 -19.93 2.43 13.48
C GLU A 347 -20.51 3.86 13.26
N TYR A 348 -21.04 4.14 12.08
CA TYR A 348 -21.64 5.43 11.77
C TYR A 348 -23.14 5.46 12.14
N ALA A 349 -23.56 6.54 12.80
CA ALA A 349 -24.97 6.80 13.01
C ALA A 349 -25.67 7.01 11.67
N HIS A 350 -26.77 6.29 11.43
CA HIS A 350 -27.56 6.47 10.22
C HIS A 350 -28.39 7.75 10.33
N LEU A 351 -28.21 8.66 9.40
CA LEU A 351 -29.00 9.88 9.29
C LEU A 351 -29.89 9.78 8.06
N ASP A 352 -31.21 9.69 8.27
CA ASP A 352 -32.19 9.85 7.19
C ASP A 352 -32.24 11.32 6.79
N ILE A 353 -31.90 11.61 5.53
CA ILE A 353 -31.79 12.98 5.03
C ILE A 353 -33.10 13.35 4.31
N ASP A 354 -34.02 13.95 5.05
CA ASP A 354 -35.22 14.62 4.48
C ASP A 354 -34.98 16.07 4.08
N SER A 355 -33.82 16.65 4.39
CA SER A 355 -33.49 18.05 4.17
C SER A 355 -32.27 18.24 3.29
N LYS A 356 -32.27 19.33 2.50
CA LYS A 356 -31.14 19.73 1.66
C LYS A 356 -29.92 20.24 2.47
N ARG A 357 -29.99 20.26 3.78
CA ARG A 357 -28.92 20.77 4.66
C ARG A 357 -28.90 19.99 5.97
N ILE A 358 -27.74 19.44 6.30
CA ILE A 358 -27.49 18.72 7.54
C ILE A 358 -26.38 19.48 8.29
N LYS A 359 -26.49 19.52 9.60
CA LYS A 359 -25.41 19.89 10.49
C LYS A 359 -25.11 18.66 11.34
N PRO A 360 -24.12 17.82 10.96
CA PRO A 360 -23.75 16.67 11.77
C PRO A 360 -23.20 17.15 13.13
N GLU A 361 -23.36 16.32 14.15
CA GLU A 361 -22.81 16.58 15.49
C GLU A 361 -21.30 16.24 15.55
N GLU A 362 -20.85 15.38 14.65
CA GLU A 362 -19.47 14.89 14.56
C GLU A 362 -18.80 15.38 13.26
N ASP A 363 -17.48 15.49 13.28
CA ASP A 363 -16.69 15.96 12.13
C ASP A 363 -16.31 14.83 11.17
N THR A 364 -16.76 13.60 11.43
CA THR A 364 -16.44 12.41 10.67
C THR A 364 -17.69 11.77 10.10
N TRP A 365 -17.77 11.62 8.77
CA TRP A 365 -18.96 11.06 8.10
C TRP A 365 -18.59 10.11 6.97
N TYR A 366 -19.51 9.16 6.75
CA TYR A 366 -19.56 8.33 5.57
C TYR A 366 -20.82 8.69 4.76
N ILE A 367 -20.66 9.09 3.51
CA ILE A 367 -21.76 9.50 2.63
C ILE A 367 -21.93 8.43 1.55
N ASN A 368 -23.11 7.81 1.50
CA ASN A 368 -23.50 6.90 0.42
C ASN A 368 -24.66 7.50 -0.36
N LEU A 369 -24.43 7.84 -1.62
CA LEU A 369 -25.42 8.45 -2.48
C LEU A 369 -26.05 7.40 -3.40
N THR A 370 -27.35 7.23 -3.29
CA THR A 370 -28.16 6.37 -4.17
C THR A 370 -29.11 7.15 -5.08
N ASP A 371 -29.39 8.43 -4.74
CA ASP A 371 -30.28 9.28 -5.53
C ASP A 371 -29.50 10.03 -6.62
N LYS A 372 -29.72 9.62 -7.87
CA LYS A 372 -29.12 10.23 -9.07
C LYS A 372 -29.64 11.65 -9.40
N GLN A 373 -30.52 12.23 -8.59
CA GLN A 373 -30.93 13.62 -8.72
C GLN A 373 -29.96 14.58 -8.01
N ILE A 374 -29.13 14.06 -7.10
CA ILE A 374 -28.10 14.85 -6.43
C ILE A 374 -26.94 15.09 -7.40
N SER A 375 -26.70 16.35 -7.75
CA SER A 375 -25.65 16.76 -8.68
C SER A 375 -24.50 17.51 -7.98
N GLU A 376 -24.67 17.89 -6.71
CA GLU A 376 -23.67 18.60 -5.94
C GLU A 376 -23.85 18.38 -4.44
N ILE A 377 -22.72 18.19 -3.75
CA ILE A 377 -22.64 18.18 -2.29
C ILE A 377 -21.73 19.33 -1.88
N GLN A 378 -22.16 20.13 -0.91
CA GLN A 378 -21.35 21.18 -0.31
C GLN A 378 -21.06 20.84 1.15
N ILE A 379 -19.79 20.89 1.53
CA ILE A 379 -19.29 20.62 2.89
C ILE A 379 -18.63 21.90 3.40
N GLY A 380 -19.18 22.49 4.47
CA GLY A 380 -18.72 23.76 5.01
C GLY A 380 -19.87 24.74 5.23
N ASP A 381 -19.57 26.02 5.31
CA ASP A 381 -20.56 27.08 5.47
C ASP A 381 -20.80 27.88 4.16
N GLN A 382 -21.43 29.05 4.25
CA GLN A 382 -21.75 29.83 3.06
C GLN A 382 -20.55 30.56 2.45
N GLU A 383 -19.55 30.85 3.25
CA GLU A 383 -18.38 31.63 2.86
C GLU A 383 -17.16 30.76 2.56
N ASP A 384 -17.05 29.60 3.27
CA ASP A 384 -15.94 28.66 3.12
C ASP A 384 -16.47 27.22 3.05
N HIS A 385 -16.45 26.63 1.86
CA HIS A 385 -16.96 25.29 1.62
C HIS A 385 -16.22 24.56 0.49
N LEU A 386 -16.21 23.24 0.61
CA LEU A 386 -15.84 22.31 -0.46
C LEU A 386 -17.11 21.94 -1.25
N SER A 387 -17.08 22.09 -2.58
CA SER A 387 -18.13 21.60 -3.47
C SER A 387 -17.67 20.34 -4.19
N ILE A 388 -18.43 19.26 -4.07
CA ILE A 388 -18.28 18.02 -4.84
C ILE A 388 -19.39 17.99 -5.87
N LYS A 389 -19.05 18.13 -7.15
CA LYS A 389 -19.99 18.03 -8.27
C LYS A 389 -20.03 16.61 -8.79
N ILE A 390 -21.25 16.11 -9.08
CA ILE A 390 -21.47 14.72 -9.50
C ILE A 390 -22.11 14.75 -10.88
N ASP A 391 -21.41 14.18 -11.86
CA ASP A 391 -21.97 13.94 -13.20
C ASP A 391 -22.32 12.44 -13.36
N TRP A 392 -23.54 12.10 -13.06
CA TRP A 392 -24.04 10.73 -13.17
C TRP A 392 -24.03 10.17 -14.60
N ALA A 393 -24.09 11.04 -15.61
CA ALA A 393 -24.08 10.63 -17.03
C ALA A 393 -22.67 10.26 -17.49
N ALA A 394 -21.68 11.00 -17.03
CA ALA A 394 -20.28 10.72 -17.32
C ALA A 394 -19.69 9.63 -16.40
N GLY A 395 -20.35 9.34 -15.26
CA GLY A 395 -19.87 8.40 -14.26
C GLY A 395 -18.83 9.01 -13.30
N HIS A 396 -18.86 10.32 -13.12
CA HIS A 396 -17.97 11.12 -12.28
C HIS A 396 -18.71 11.80 -11.14
#